data_c6de7fa1fbefcf3322705c6fb780ea20
#
_entry.id   c6de7fa1fbefcf3322705c6fb780ea20
#
_cell.length_a   1.000
_cell.length_b   1.000
_cell.length_c   1.000
_cell.angle_alpha   90.00
_cell.angle_beta   90.00
_cell.angle_gamma   90.00
#
_symmetry.space_group_name_H-M   'P 1'
#
loop_
_entity.id
_entity.type
_entity.pdbx_description
1 polymer ?
#
loop_
_entity_poly.entity_id
_entity_poly.type
_entity_poly.pdbx_seq_one_letter_code
_entity_poly.pdbx_strand_id
1 'polypeptide(L)'
;MVDAKATLHDQHSHILPALQPLLEQGALTPLKIGGRTLLPIVQGGMGVGVSAHSLAGTVASCGGIGTIASVDLRHLHTDLAEQTRRVRGEEGKALIEAANQEALRREIRVAKELAQGRGMIAVNVMKALSAYQDYVTTALQEGVDALVVGAGLPLDLPDLAADYPNVALIPILSDARGVKIIMKKWARANRLPGAIVIEHPGYAGGHLGAASVGDLHDARFDFETVIPETLAVLREFGVDDIVPIIAAGGIRSYDDIRHMQSLGAAAAQLGTAFAVTAEGDASPAFKEILAGAREEDMVEFVSVAGLPARAVKTPWLTHYMEKVEKLQARAKEKAQCIKYFDCLAHCGLRDGNGKVGQFCIDHQLTLAYKGEGNKGLFFRGVGDLPFGNQIRSVKDLMSTLLMANVTLSPQT
;
A
#
# COMPACT_ATOMS: atom_id res chain seq x y z
N MET A 1 31.18 -12.57 43.35
CA MET A 1 30.68 -11.42 42.58
C MET A 1 31.25 -11.56 41.20
N VAL A 2 30.51 -12.13 40.28
CA VAL A 2 30.87 -12.32 38.90
C VAL A 2 29.85 -11.53 38.11
N ASP A 3 30.34 -10.56 37.34
CA ASP A 3 29.57 -9.64 36.50
C ASP A 3 28.73 -10.42 35.47
N ALA A 4 27.41 -10.46 35.67
CA ALA A 4 26.44 -10.91 34.68
C ALA A 4 25.90 -9.70 33.91
N LYS A 5 26.74 -9.06 33.13
CA LYS A 5 26.36 -8.15 32.03
C LYS A 5 26.76 -8.78 30.70
N ALA A 6 26.23 -9.93 30.38
CA ALA A 6 26.20 -10.39 29.01
C ALA A 6 24.99 -9.72 28.35
N THR A 7 25.23 -8.61 27.68
CA THR A 7 24.40 -8.02 26.66
C THR A 7 24.00 -9.10 25.68
N LEU A 8 22.70 -9.43 25.62
CA LEU A 8 22.09 -10.07 24.47
C LEU A 8 22.25 -9.11 23.29
N HIS A 9 23.34 -9.22 22.59
CA HIS A 9 23.50 -8.62 21.27
C HIS A 9 22.54 -9.33 20.35
N ASP A 10 21.64 -8.55 19.80
CA ASP A 10 20.73 -8.83 18.70
C ASP A 10 21.49 -9.61 17.60
N GLN A 11 21.39 -10.95 17.57
CA GLN A 11 22.21 -11.80 16.71
C GLN A 11 21.72 -11.85 15.26
N HIS A 12 20.66 -11.06 14.90
CA HIS A 12 20.16 -10.97 13.53
C HIS A 12 19.94 -9.52 13.13
N SER A 13 20.85 -8.97 12.32
CA SER A 13 20.59 -7.71 11.62
C SER A 13 19.32 -7.85 10.77
N HIS A 14 18.32 -6.99 10.98
CA HIS A 14 17.11 -6.95 10.17
C HIS A 14 17.35 -6.36 8.77
N ILE A 15 18.54 -5.83 8.52
CA ILE A 15 18.94 -5.22 7.25
C ILE A 15 19.90 -6.18 6.52
N LEU A 16 19.73 -6.30 5.20
CA LEU A 16 20.64 -7.09 4.37
C LEU A 16 22.07 -6.50 4.48
N PRO A 17 23.09 -7.31 4.81
CA PRO A 17 24.45 -6.81 5.02
C PRO A 17 25.03 -5.97 3.87
N ALA A 18 24.64 -6.25 2.62
CA ALA A 18 25.08 -5.48 1.46
C ALA A 18 24.47 -4.06 1.39
N LEU A 19 23.37 -3.78 2.09
CA LEU A 19 22.71 -2.48 2.10
C LEU A 19 23.07 -1.62 3.33
N GLN A 20 23.60 -2.24 4.38
CA GLN A 20 24.00 -1.52 5.60
C GLN A 20 25.04 -0.43 5.33
N PRO A 21 26.15 -0.67 4.56
CA PRO A 21 27.10 0.38 4.24
C PRO A 21 26.50 1.54 3.42
N LEU A 22 25.52 1.26 2.53
CA LEU A 22 24.87 2.30 1.74
C LEU A 22 24.00 3.21 2.63
N LEU A 23 23.30 2.62 3.60
CA LEU A 23 22.53 3.37 4.59
C LEU A 23 23.43 4.32 5.40
N GLU A 24 24.59 3.81 5.85
CA GLU A 24 25.55 4.59 6.64
C GLU A 24 26.20 5.70 5.81
N GLN A 25 26.65 5.41 4.60
CA GLN A 25 27.25 6.37 3.68
C GLN A 25 26.24 7.44 3.24
N GLY A 26 24.99 7.06 3.02
CA GLY A 26 23.89 7.98 2.71
C GLY A 26 23.46 8.84 3.90
N ALA A 27 23.94 8.54 5.12
CA ALA A 27 23.57 9.24 6.36
C ALA A 27 22.04 9.34 6.57
N LEU A 28 21.28 8.34 6.10
CA LEU A 28 19.85 8.23 6.38
C LEU A 28 19.63 7.59 7.75
N THR A 29 18.66 8.11 8.48
CA THR A 29 18.27 7.55 9.79
C THR A 29 17.47 6.27 9.58
N PRO A 30 17.85 5.14 10.22
CA PRO A 30 17.05 3.90 10.16
C PRO A 30 15.66 4.08 10.77
N LEU A 31 14.68 3.36 10.23
CA LEU A 31 13.34 3.27 10.81
C LEU A 31 13.36 2.34 12.04
N LYS A 32 12.88 2.82 13.18
CA LYS A 32 12.65 2.02 14.40
C LYS A 32 11.17 1.76 14.56
N ILE A 33 10.75 0.51 14.51
CA ILE A 33 9.35 0.09 14.62
C ILE A 33 9.26 -1.35 15.14
N GLY A 34 8.32 -1.63 16.05
CA GLY A 34 8.09 -2.99 16.57
C GLY A 34 9.33 -3.64 17.19
N GLY A 35 10.22 -2.85 17.81
CA GLY A 35 11.48 -3.32 18.38
C GLY A 35 12.58 -3.66 17.34
N ARG A 36 12.34 -3.39 16.05
CA ARG A 36 13.30 -3.63 14.95
C ARG A 36 13.92 -2.33 14.46
N THR A 37 15.14 -2.43 13.95
CA THR A 37 15.84 -1.38 13.21
C THR A 37 15.86 -1.79 11.73
N LEU A 38 15.23 -0.99 10.87
CA LEU A 38 14.97 -1.29 9.47
C LEU A 38 15.53 -0.20 8.56
N LEU A 39 15.61 -0.49 7.26
CA LEU A 39 15.80 0.54 6.24
C LEU A 39 14.62 1.56 6.30
N PRO A 40 14.86 2.86 6.07
CA PRO A 40 13.80 3.87 6.06
C PRO A 40 12.96 3.82 4.78
N ILE A 41 12.66 2.60 4.30
CA ILE A 41 11.97 2.34 3.03
C ILE A 41 10.83 1.34 3.27
N VAL A 42 9.62 1.74 2.88
CA VAL A 42 8.40 0.95 2.95
C VAL A 42 7.86 0.76 1.53
N GLN A 43 7.54 -0.45 1.16
CA GLN A 43 6.79 -0.71 -0.08
C GLN A 43 5.30 -0.67 0.25
N GLY A 44 4.57 0.24 -0.40
CA GLY A 44 3.13 0.40 -0.22
C GLY A 44 2.31 -0.74 -0.82
N GLY A 45 1.19 -1.09 -0.19
CA GLY A 45 0.28 -2.13 -0.70
C GLY A 45 -0.41 -1.70 -2.00
N MET A 46 -0.40 -2.57 -3.01
CA MET A 46 -0.97 -2.31 -4.35
C MET A 46 -1.83 -3.49 -4.80
N GLY A 47 -3.15 -3.31 -4.81
CA GLY A 47 -4.12 -4.29 -5.31
C GLY A 47 -4.43 -4.07 -6.81
N VAL A 48 -4.97 -5.05 -7.50
CA VAL A 48 -5.19 -6.45 -7.18
C VAL A 48 -3.96 -7.25 -7.59
N GLY A 49 -3.30 -7.93 -6.64
CA GLY A 49 -2.17 -8.81 -6.96
C GLY A 49 -0.87 -8.13 -7.39
N VAL A 50 -0.79 -6.79 -7.43
CA VAL A 50 0.43 -6.05 -7.84
C VAL A 50 1.51 -6.17 -6.78
N SER A 51 1.15 -6.15 -5.50
CA SER A 51 2.04 -6.49 -4.40
C SER A 51 1.53 -7.72 -3.67
N ALA A 52 2.19 -8.83 -3.87
CA ALA A 52 1.95 -10.14 -3.27
C ALA A 52 3.24 -10.67 -2.62
N HIS A 53 3.42 -11.98 -2.54
CA HIS A 53 4.54 -12.57 -1.81
C HIS A 53 5.93 -12.22 -2.37
N SER A 54 6.07 -12.20 -3.71
CA SER A 54 7.38 -12.01 -4.33
C SER A 54 7.93 -10.61 -4.04
N LEU A 55 7.15 -9.57 -4.31
CA LEU A 55 7.55 -8.20 -4.03
C LEU A 55 7.72 -7.96 -2.53
N ALA A 56 6.71 -8.28 -1.73
CA ALA A 56 6.74 -8.00 -0.30
C ALA A 56 7.85 -8.76 0.42
N GLY A 57 8.01 -10.05 0.12
CA GLY A 57 9.05 -10.89 0.68
C GLY A 57 10.46 -10.42 0.32
N THR A 58 10.68 -10.01 -0.94
CA THR A 58 11.98 -9.49 -1.39
C THR A 58 12.31 -8.16 -0.73
N VAL A 59 11.35 -7.22 -0.62
CA VAL A 59 11.56 -5.96 0.10
C VAL A 59 11.91 -6.20 1.56
N ALA A 60 11.20 -7.11 2.24
CA ALA A 60 11.51 -7.48 3.62
C ALA A 60 12.88 -8.15 3.73
N SER A 61 13.27 -9.03 2.80
CA SER A 61 14.60 -9.67 2.78
C SER A 61 15.76 -8.68 2.67
N CYS A 62 15.51 -7.51 2.07
CA CYS A 62 16.45 -6.39 2.03
C CYS A 62 16.52 -5.60 3.36
N GLY A 63 15.51 -5.71 4.22
CA GLY A 63 15.45 -5.01 5.50
C GLY A 63 14.48 -3.82 5.52
N GLY A 64 13.61 -3.67 4.53
CA GLY A 64 12.50 -2.72 4.50
C GLY A 64 11.21 -3.34 5.04
N ILE A 65 10.09 -2.62 4.89
CA ILE A 65 8.74 -3.15 5.12
C ILE A 65 8.14 -3.54 3.79
N GLY A 66 7.94 -4.83 3.55
CA GLY A 66 7.24 -5.35 2.39
C GLY A 66 5.75 -5.56 2.69
N THR A 67 4.87 -5.07 1.82
CA THR A 67 3.44 -5.00 2.08
C THR A 67 2.61 -5.74 1.03
N ILE A 68 1.89 -6.76 1.46
CA ILE A 68 0.92 -7.51 0.64
C ILE A 68 -0.41 -6.74 0.63
N ALA A 69 -1.01 -6.52 -0.55
CA ALA A 69 -2.36 -5.98 -0.66
C ALA A 69 -3.38 -7.13 -0.59
N SER A 70 -4.30 -7.09 0.38
CA SER A 70 -5.19 -8.21 0.70
C SER A 70 -6.31 -8.48 -0.30
N VAL A 71 -6.62 -7.54 -1.21
CA VAL A 71 -7.83 -7.57 -2.03
C VAL A 71 -7.74 -8.60 -3.17
N ASP A 72 -8.71 -9.50 -3.24
CA ASP A 72 -8.99 -10.46 -4.32
C ASP A 72 -7.76 -11.27 -4.82
N LEU A 73 -6.98 -11.81 -3.89
CA LEU A 73 -5.73 -12.53 -4.16
C LEU A 73 -5.95 -13.95 -4.75
N ARG A 74 -7.17 -14.50 -4.70
CA ARG A 74 -7.46 -15.84 -5.24
C ARG A 74 -7.06 -15.99 -6.71
N HIS A 75 -6.99 -14.89 -7.47
CA HIS A 75 -6.57 -14.90 -8.87
C HIS A 75 -5.10 -15.27 -9.09
N LEU A 76 -4.28 -15.16 -8.06
CA LEU A 76 -2.87 -15.54 -8.10
C LEU A 76 -2.67 -17.07 -8.00
N HIS A 77 -3.70 -17.79 -7.52
CA HIS A 77 -3.68 -19.24 -7.31
C HIS A 77 -4.64 -19.94 -8.27
N THR A 78 -4.10 -20.73 -9.21
CA THR A 78 -4.87 -21.38 -10.26
C THR A 78 -6.01 -22.24 -9.71
N ASP A 79 -5.76 -23.00 -8.64
CA ASP A 79 -6.76 -23.84 -7.97
C ASP A 79 -7.92 -23.03 -7.39
N LEU A 80 -7.64 -21.94 -6.70
CA LEU A 80 -8.67 -21.06 -6.12
C LEU A 80 -9.42 -20.28 -7.19
N ALA A 81 -8.73 -19.82 -8.23
CA ALA A 81 -9.34 -19.15 -9.37
C ALA A 81 -10.31 -20.08 -10.13
N GLU A 82 -9.93 -21.34 -10.35
CA GLU A 82 -10.79 -22.35 -11.00
C GLU A 82 -11.99 -22.71 -10.15
N GLN A 83 -11.79 -22.95 -8.85
CA GLN A 83 -12.84 -23.27 -7.89
C GLN A 83 -13.93 -22.19 -7.84
N THR A 84 -13.56 -20.92 -8.02
CA THR A 84 -14.47 -19.78 -7.89
C THR A 84 -14.95 -19.20 -9.22
N ARG A 85 -14.56 -19.77 -10.37
CA ARG A 85 -14.81 -19.18 -11.70
C ARG A 85 -16.28 -19.11 -12.11
N ARG A 86 -17.09 -20.07 -11.68
CA ARG A 86 -18.50 -20.22 -12.12
C ARG A 86 -19.52 -20.15 -11.01
N VAL A 87 -19.10 -19.73 -9.80
CA VAL A 87 -19.99 -19.66 -8.64
C VAL A 87 -20.93 -18.45 -8.74
N ARG A 88 -22.12 -18.57 -8.14
CA ARG A 88 -23.18 -17.57 -8.13
C ARG A 88 -23.94 -17.62 -6.79
N GLY A 89 -24.70 -16.58 -6.50
CA GLY A 89 -25.54 -16.51 -5.29
C GLY A 89 -24.73 -16.38 -3.99
N GLU A 90 -25.40 -16.52 -2.86
CA GLU A 90 -24.79 -16.33 -1.54
C GLU A 90 -23.74 -17.42 -1.22
N GLU A 91 -24.00 -18.67 -1.59
CA GLU A 91 -22.99 -19.74 -1.44
C GLU A 91 -21.74 -19.47 -2.28
N GLY A 92 -21.92 -18.91 -3.48
CA GLY A 92 -20.81 -18.51 -4.33
C GLY A 92 -20.00 -17.34 -3.73
N LYS A 93 -20.67 -16.39 -3.09
CA LYS A 93 -19.97 -15.31 -2.36
C LYS A 93 -19.13 -15.86 -1.22
N ALA A 94 -19.71 -16.72 -0.39
CA ALA A 94 -18.99 -17.35 0.72
C ALA A 94 -17.76 -18.13 0.25
N LEU A 95 -17.89 -18.85 -0.88
CA LEU A 95 -16.77 -19.59 -1.47
C LEU A 95 -15.67 -18.65 -1.99
N ILE A 96 -16.03 -17.53 -2.62
CA ILE A 96 -15.06 -16.52 -3.07
C ILE A 96 -14.33 -15.88 -1.88
N GLU A 97 -15.04 -15.55 -0.83
CA GLU A 97 -14.46 -14.96 0.40
C GLU A 97 -13.49 -15.94 1.07
N ALA A 98 -13.89 -17.22 1.22
CA ALA A 98 -13.01 -18.25 1.76
C ALA A 98 -11.76 -18.46 0.90
N ALA A 99 -11.90 -18.45 -0.43
CA ALA A 99 -10.77 -18.56 -1.36
C ALA A 99 -9.82 -17.36 -1.25
N ASN A 100 -10.32 -16.15 -1.07
CA ASN A 100 -9.50 -14.95 -0.87
C ASN A 100 -8.75 -14.99 0.45
N GLN A 101 -9.38 -15.45 1.53
CA GLN A 101 -8.70 -15.63 2.82
C GLN A 101 -7.60 -16.69 2.72
N GLU A 102 -7.87 -17.81 2.06
CA GLU A 102 -6.85 -18.86 1.83
C GLU A 102 -5.69 -18.33 0.96
N ALA A 103 -5.99 -17.58 -0.09
CA ALA A 103 -4.96 -16.94 -0.90
C ALA A 103 -4.09 -16.02 -0.05
N LEU A 104 -4.70 -15.16 0.79
CA LEU A 104 -3.96 -14.27 1.68
C LEU A 104 -3.04 -15.04 2.64
N ARG A 105 -3.52 -16.16 3.20
CA ARG A 105 -2.68 -17.04 4.06
C ARG A 105 -1.45 -17.55 3.30
N ARG A 106 -1.64 -18.04 2.09
CA ARG A 106 -0.54 -18.54 1.24
C ARG A 106 0.47 -17.45 0.93
N GLU A 107 -0.01 -16.28 0.53
CA GLU A 107 0.84 -15.12 0.22
C GLU A 107 1.69 -14.69 1.43
N ILE A 108 1.09 -14.62 2.62
CA ILE A 108 1.81 -14.25 3.85
C ILE A 108 2.89 -15.27 4.18
N ARG A 109 2.59 -16.57 4.11
CA ARG A 109 3.55 -17.64 4.43
C ARG A 109 4.76 -17.59 3.51
N VAL A 110 4.54 -17.50 2.19
CA VAL A 110 5.63 -17.45 1.21
C VAL A 110 6.44 -16.15 1.36
N ALA A 111 5.80 -15.01 1.60
CA ALA A 111 6.51 -13.76 1.83
C ALA A 111 7.41 -13.82 3.08
N LYS A 112 6.93 -14.45 4.17
CA LYS A 112 7.74 -14.65 5.40
C LYS A 112 8.93 -15.57 5.15
N GLU A 113 8.77 -16.63 4.37
CA GLU A 113 9.88 -17.50 3.96
C GLU A 113 10.95 -16.73 3.17
N LEU A 114 10.51 -15.91 2.19
CA LEU A 114 11.41 -15.07 1.38
C LEU A 114 12.11 -14.00 2.23
N ALA A 115 11.45 -13.44 3.22
CA ALA A 115 12.01 -12.44 4.12
C ALA A 115 13.15 -12.97 4.99
N GLN A 116 13.21 -14.29 5.28
CA GLN A 116 14.26 -14.94 6.08
C GLN A 116 14.46 -14.27 7.45
N GLY A 117 13.41 -13.79 8.08
CA GLY A 117 13.46 -13.10 9.37
C GLY A 117 14.00 -11.66 9.33
N ARG A 118 14.32 -11.13 8.15
CA ARG A 118 14.71 -9.72 7.97
C ARG A 118 13.48 -8.85 7.72
N GLY A 119 13.68 -7.53 7.80
CA GLY A 119 12.64 -6.56 7.52
C GLY A 119 11.34 -6.80 8.30
N MET A 120 10.21 -6.45 7.70
CA MET A 120 8.86 -6.74 8.20
C MET A 120 7.95 -7.12 7.05
N ILE A 121 7.05 -8.08 7.27
CA ILE A 121 5.93 -8.39 6.38
C ILE A 121 4.67 -7.72 6.92
N ALA A 122 4.13 -6.80 6.13
CA ALA A 122 2.88 -6.11 6.40
C ALA A 122 1.76 -6.57 5.46
N VAL A 123 0.52 -6.43 5.90
CA VAL A 123 -0.67 -6.58 5.05
C VAL A 123 -1.43 -5.26 4.99
N ASN A 124 -1.67 -4.78 3.78
CA ASN A 124 -2.54 -3.63 3.54
C ASN A 124 -3.99 -4.09 3.38
N VAL A 125 -4.87 -3.51 4.19
CA VAL A 125 -6.32 -3.75 4.13
C VAL A 125 -7.05 -2.42 4.00
N MET A 126 -7.86 -2.26 2.95
CA MET A 126 -8.70 -1.07 2.82
C MET A 126 -9.92 -1.15 3.73
N LYS A 127 -10.18 -0.10 4.52
CA LYS A 127 -11.40 0.00 5.36
C LYS A 127 -12.68 -0.07 4.54
N ALA A 128 -12.63 0.31 3.26
CA ALA A 128 -13.75 0.28 2.33
C ALA A 128 -14.10 -1.14 1.81
N LEU A 129 -13.36 -2.19 2.13
CA LEU A 129 -13.68 -3.57 1.75
C LEU A 129 -14.82 -4.12 2.61
N SER A 130 -15.72 -4.89 2.00
CA SER A 130 -16.78 -5.60 2.75
C SER A 130 -16.18 -6.63 3.72
N ALA A 131 -15.17 -7.36 3.30
CA ALA A 131 -14.45 -8.37 4.08
C ALA A 131 -13.28 -7.79 4.91
N TYR A 132 -13.33 -6.50 5.28
CA TYR A 132 -12.25 -5.83 6.01
C TYR A 132 -11.84 -6.58 7.28
N GLN A 133 -12.82 -6.96 8.12
CA GLN A 133 -12.54 -7.64 9.39
C GLN A 133 -11.95 -9.04 9.18
N ASP A 134 -12.43 -9.76 8.18
CA ASP A 134 -11.94 -11.10 7.85
C ASP A 134 -10.49 -11.07 7.36
N TYR A 135 -10.12 -10.09 6.51
CA TYR A 135 -8.74 -9.94 6.06
C TYR A 135 -7.82 -9.52 7.22
N VAL A 136 -8.27 -8.60 8.09
CA VAL A 136 -7.52 -8.24 9.31
C VAL A 136 -7.29 -9.47 10.18
N THR A 137 -8.34 -10.22 10.48
CA THR A 137 -8.28 -11.43 11.31
C THR A 137 -7.36 -12.49 10.69
N THR A 138 -7.50 -12.73 9.37
CA THR A 138 -6.65 -13.68 8.65
C THR A 138 -5.17 -13.29 8.72
N ALA A 139 -4.85 -12.03 8.49
CA ALA A 139 -3.48 -11.54 8.56
C ALA A 139 -2.88 -11.66 9.97
N LEU A 140 -3.65 -11.34 11.01
CA LEU A 140 -3.24 -11.49 12.41
C LEU A 140 -2.97 -12.96 12.77
N GLN A 141 -3.85 -13.88 12.35
CA GLN A 141 -3.68 -15.33 12.59
C GLN A 141 -2.44 -15.89 11.89
N GLU A 142 -2.06 -15.38 10.72
CA GLU A 142 -0.83 -15.78 10.02
C GLU A 142 0.42 -15.10 10.58
N GLY A 143 0.28 -14.27 11.61
CA GLY A 143 1.39 -13.67 12.35
C GLY A 143 2.19 -12.67 11.51
N VAL A 144 1.49 -11.74 10.84
CA VAL A 144 2.14 -10.61 10.17
C VAL A 144 2.81 -9.68 11.18
N ASP A 145 3.85 -8.97 10.76
CA ASP A 145 4.53 -8.00 11.61
C ASP A 145 3.76 -6.68 11.73
N ALA A 146 2.99 -6.33 10.69
CA ALA A 146 2.21 -5.08 10.67
C ALA A 146 0.91 -5.21 9.87
N LEU A 147 -0.08 -4.37 10.24
CA LEU A 147 -1.29 -4.09 9.47
C LEU A 147 -1.29 -2.64 9.02
N VAL A 148 -1.41 -2.41 7.71
CA VAL A 148 -1.46 -1.07 7.11
C VAL A 148 -2.88 -0.82 6.61
N VAL A 149 -3.58 0.17 7.17
CA VAL A 149 -5.01 0.36 6.89
C VAL A 149 -5.31 1.78 6.43
N GLY A 150 -5.89 1.89 5.23
CA GLY A 150 -6.32 3.14 4.60
C GLY A 150 -7.72 3.03 3.99
N ALA A 151 -8.07 3.98 3.12
CA ALA A 151 -9.39 4.10 2.49
C ALA A 151 -10.54 4.17 3.53
N GLY A 152 -10.35 5.03 4.52
CA GLY A 152 -11.23 5.27 5.66
C GLY A 152 -10.47 5.20 6.99
N LEU A 153 -11.05 5.77 8.06
CA LEU A 153 -10.44 5.77 9.39
C LEU A 153 -10.64 4.42 10.08
N PRO A 154 -9.56 3.67 10.41
CA PRO A 154 -9.66 2.36 11.06
C PRO A 154 -9.84 2.49 12.57
N LEU A 155 -10.96 3.06 13.00
CA LEU A 155 -11.22 3.37 14.42
C LEU A 155 -11.38 2.12 15.30
N ASP A 156 -11.73 1.00 14.70
CA ASP A 156 -11.97 -0.31 15.32
C ASP A 156 -10.76 -1.27 15.26
N LEU A 157 -9.69 -0.87 14.57
CA LEU A 157 -8.52 -1.74 14.38
C LEU A 157 -7.84 -2.16 15.70
N PRO A 158 -7.70 -1.30 16.73
CA PRO A 158 -7.21 -1.72 18.03
C PRO A 158 -8.02 -2.86 18.68
N ASP A 159 -9.35 -2.81 18.54
CA ASP A 159 -10.25 -3.81 19.10
C ASP A 159 -10.10 -5.16 18.38
N LEU A 160 -9.97 -5.14 17.03
CA LEU A 160 -9.73 -6.32 16.21
C LEU A 160 -8.36 -6.96 16.48
N ALA A 161 -7.37 -6.18 16.86
CA ALA A 161 -6.00 -6.62 17.11
C ALA A 161 -5.67 -6.72 18.62
N ALA A 162 -6.68 -6.77 19.50
CA ALA A 162 -6.47 -6.74 20.95
C ALA A 162 -5.57 -7.90 21.45
N ASP A 163 -5.76 -9.10 20.92
CA ASP A 163 -4.99 -10.29 21.25
C ASP A 163 -3.59 -10.35 20.60
N TYR A 164 -3.24 -9.34 19.78
CA TYR A 164 -2.00 -9.28 19.02
C TYR A 164 -1.19 -8.01 19.37
N PRO A 165 -0.70 -7.85 20.60
CA PRO A 165 -0.05 -6.62 21.06
C PRO A 165 1.24 -6.27 20.30
N ASN A 166 1.93 -7.27 19.75
CA ASN A 166 3.20 -7.11 19.06
C ASN A 166 3.06 -6.74 17.57
N VAL A 167 1.86 -6.81 16.99
CA VAL A 167 1.62 -6.42 15.60
C VAL A 167 1.54 -4.90 15.50
N ALA A 168 2.36 -4.28 14.65
CA ALA A 168 2.33 -2.85 14.42
C ALA A 168 1.06 -2.46 13.63
N LEU A 169 0.24 -1.58 14.19
CA LEU A 169 -0.95 -1.06 13.53
C LEU A 169 -0.61 0.29 12.88
N ILE A 170 -0.76 0.39 11.57
CA ILE A 170 -0.28 1.54 10.77
C ILE A 170 -1.46 2.13 9.98
N PRO A 171 -2.10 3.21 10.45
CA PRO A 171 -3.12 3.91 9.67
C PRO A 171 -2.48 4.73 8.55
N ILE A 172 -3.14 4.80 7.38
CA ILE A 172 -2.82 5.71 6.28
C ILE A 172 -3.78 6.90 6.35
N LEU A 173 -3.22 8.09 6.43
CA LEU A 173 -3.92 9.37 6.58
C LEU A 173 -3.28 10.40 5.65
N SER A 174 -3.99 11.52 5.39
CA SER A 174 -3.47 12.58 4.52
C SER A 174 -3.31 13.91 5.24
N ASP A 175 -3.84 14.06 6.46
CA ASP A 175 -3.75 15.30 7.24
C ASP A 175 -3.64 15.06 8.76
N ALA A 176 -3.17 16.09 9.47
CA ALA A 176 -3.01 16.06 10.93
C ALA A 176 -4.34 15.95 11.69
N ARG A 177 -5.47 16.36 11.08
CA ARG A 177 -6.80 16.21 11.67
C ARG A 177 -7.18 14.75 11.77
N GLY A 178 -6.95 13.97 10.72
CA GLY A 178 -7.13 12.51 10.72
C GLY A 178 -6.27 11.84 11.78
N VAL A 179 -5.00 12.25 11.90
CA VAL A 179 -4.08 11.78 12.96
C VAL A 179 -4.66 12.03 14.35
N LYS A 180 -5.13 13.25 14.63
CA LYS A 180 -5.71 13.60 15.93
C LYS A 180 -6.95 12.76 16.28
N ILE A 181 -7.76 12.41 15.29
CA ILE A 181 -8.95 11.54 15.49
C ILE A 181 -8.49 10.12 15.87
N ILE A 182 -7.53 9.56 15.12
CA ILE A 182 -6.97 8.22 15.40
C ILE A 182 -6.35 8.19 16.79
N MET A 183 -5.47 9.13 17.10
CA MET A 183 -4.80 9.19 18.40
C MET A 183 -5.80 9.23 19.56
N LYS A 184 -6.83 10.10 19.50
CA LYS A 184 -7.87 10.18 20.52
C LYS A 184 -8.66 8.89 20.67
N LYS A 185 -8.97 8.20 19.57
CA LYS A 185 -9.77 6.97 19.60
C LYS A 185 -8.94 5.79 20.12
N TRP A 186 -7.71 5.62 19.59
CA TRP A 186 -6.86 4.49 19.94
C TRP A 186 -6.28 4.59 21.34
N ALA A 187 -6.00 5.79 21.84
CA ALA A 187 -5.61 6.00 23.24
C ALA A 187 -6.65 5.45 24.25
N ARG A 188 -7.95 5.53 23.92
CA ARG A 188 -9.01 4.96 24.75
C ARG A 188 -9.01 3.42 24.79
N ALA A 189 -8.43 2.79 23.77
CA ALA A 189 -8.22 1.36 23.70
C ALA A 189 -6.83 0.94 24.23
N ASN A 190 -6.10 1.85 24.88
CA ASN A 190 -4.70 1.66 25.33
C ASN A 190 -3.78 1.14 24.22
N ARG A 191 -4.01 1.57 22.98
CA ARG A 191 -3.19 1.18 21.83
C ARG A 191 -2.65 2.40 21.12
N LEU A 192 -1.35 2.41 20.84
CA LEU A 192 -0.71 3.41 19.99
C LEU A 192 -0.55 2.85 18.56
N PRO A 193 -0.56 3.72 17.54
CA PRO A 193 -0.06 3.34 16.21
C PRO A 193 1.41 2.86 16.31
N GLY A 194 1.74 1.79 15.58
CA GLY A 194 3.14 1.38 15.41
C GLY A 194 3.93 2.35 14.53
N ALA A 195 3.23 2.99 13.58
CA ALA A 195 3.65 4.12 12.76
C ALA A 195 2.41 4.80 12.19
N ILE A 196 2.56 5.97 11.56
CA ILE A 196 1.51 6.65 10.80
C ILE A 196 2.03 6.93 9.40
N VAL A 197 1.32 6.44 8.37
CA VAL A 197 1.60 6.85 6.98
C VAL A 197 0.85 8.15 6.70
N ILE A 198 1.59 9.17 6.26
CA ILE A 198 1.03 10.41 5.70
C ILE A 198 1.19 10.36 4.19
N GLU A 199 0.05 10.14 3.51
CA GLU A 199 0.01 10.02 2.06
C GLU A 199 -0.47 11.31 1.40
N HIS A 200 0.37 11.88 0.54
CA HIS A 200 0.04 13.10 -0.22
C HIS A 200 -0.89 12.76 -1.39
N PRO A 201 -2.17 13.20 -1.38
CA PRO A 201 -3.14 12.82 -2.41
C PRO A 201 -2.81 13.41 -3.79
N GLY A 202 -2.13 14.55 -3.86
CA GLY A 202 -1.69 15.18 -5.10
C GLY A 202 -0.60 14.41 -5.84
N TYR A 203 0.08 13.44 -5.20
CA TYR A 203 1.20 12.71 -5.79
C TYR A 203 1.01 11.19 -5.82
N ALA A 204 0.18 10.64 -4.96
CA ALA A 204 -0.09 9.20 -4.89
C ALA A 204 -0.80 8.68 -6.14
N GLY A 205 -0.77 7.39 -6.35
CA GLY A 205 -1.57 6.65 -7.34
C GLY A 205 -2.65 5.82 -6.66
N GLY A 206 -3.64 5.38 -7.43
CA GLY A 206 -4.77 4.63 -6.89
C GLY A 206 -5.80 5.52 -6.22
N HIS A 207 -6.42 5.05 -5.14
CA HIS A 207 -7.34 5.85 -4.35
C HIS A 207 -6.60 6.90 -3.53
N LEU A 208 -7.10 8.12 -3.53
CA LEU A 208 -6.44 9.29 -2.97
C LEU A 208 -7.18 9.78 -1.72
N GLY A 209 -6.42 10.17 -0.71
CA GLY A 209 -6.92 10.54 0.61
C GLY A 209 -7.50 11.96 0.74
N ALA A 210 -8.15 12.48 -0.32
CA ALA A 210 -8.86 13.76 -0.32
C ALA A 210 -10.37 13.57 -0.41
N ALA A 211 -11.16 14.58 -0.01
CA ALA A 211 -12.60 14.52 -0.05
C ALA A 211 -13.17 14.60 -1.48
N SER A 212 -12.50 15.35 -2.36
CA SER A 212 -12.87 15.50 -3.78
C SER A 212 -11.63 15.59 -4.66
N VAL A 213 -11.81 15.43 -5.98
CA VAL A 213 -10.72 15.62 -6.96
C VAL A 213 -10.20 17.07 -6.90
N GLY A 214 -11.06 18.06 -6.67
CA GLY A 214 -10.65 19.46 -6.56
C GLY A 214 -9.76 19.78 -5.35
N ASP A 215 -9.75 18.93 -4.32
CA ASP A 215 -8.97 19.14 -3.10
C ASP A 215 -7.57 18.51 -3.16
N LEU A 216 -7.23 17.78 -4.22
CA LEU A 216 -6.00 16.99 -4.30
C LEU A 216 -4.71 17.80 -4.12
N HIS A 217 -4.73 19.06 -4.52
CA HIS A 217 -3.59 19.99 -4.46
C HIS A 217 -3.76 21.07 -3.38
N ASP A 218 -4.59 20.83 -2.37
CA ASP A 218 -4.72 21.73 -1.22
C ASP A 218 -3.42 21.74 -0.42
N ALA A 219 -2.88 22.92 -0.10
CA ALA A 219 -1.62 23.11 0.60
C ALA A 219 -1.55 22.46 1.98
N ARG A 220 -2.69 22.11 2.59
CA ARG A 220 -2.71 21.34 3.85
C ARG A 220 -2.09 19.96 3.74
N PHE A 221 -1.95 19.41 2.51
CA PHE A 221 -1.34 18.12 2.25
C PHE A 221 0.16 18.22 1.95
N ASP A 222 0.69 19.42 1.69
CA ASP A 222 2.11 19.61 1.41
C ASP A 222 2.94 19.06 2.58
N PHE A 223 4.02 18.34 2.28
CA PHE A 223 4.82 17.66 3.31
C PHE A 223 5.42 18.64 4.31
N GLU A 224 5.79 19.83 3.85
CA GLU A 224 6.30 20.94 4.67
C GLU A 224 5.25 21.46 5.68
N THR A 225 3.98 21.21 5.43
CA THR A 225 2.86 21.56 6.32
C THR A 225 2.45 20.36 7.17
N VAL A 226 2.09 19.24 6.52
CA VAL A 226 1.41 18.13 7.19
C VAL A 226 2.32 17.32 8.12
N ILE A 227 3.63 17.18 7.81
CA ILE A 227 4.57 16.45 8.67
C ILE A 227 4.80 17.20 9.99
N PRO A 228 5.17 18.51 10.00
CA PRO A 228 5.28 19.29 11.24
C PRO A 228 3.99 19.35 12.05
N GLU A 229 2.83 19.49 11.40
CA GLU A 229 1.52 19.46 12.08
C GLU A 229 1.24 18.10 12.72
N THR A 230 1.57 17.00 12.03
CA THR A 230 1.44 15.64 12.57
C THR A 230 2.35 15.44 13.78
N LEU A 231 3.60 15.89 13.73
CA LEU A 231 4.51 15.86 14.87
C LEU A 231 3.96 16.68 16.05
N ALA A 232 3.36 17.85 15.79
CA ALA A 232 2.74 18.65 16.83
C ALA A 232 1.58 17.90 17.51
N VAL A 233 0.76 17.19 16.73
CA VAL A 233 -0.29 16.31 17.29
C VAL A 233 0.32 15.20 18.14
N LEU A 234 1.37 14.50 17.67
CA LEU A 234 2.02 13.43 18.43
C LEU A 234 2.61 13.94 19.75
N ARG A 235 3.19 15.17 19.77
CA ARG A 235 3.67 15.84 20.99
C ARG A 235 2.55 16.14 21.99
N GLU A 236 1.34 16.52 21.51
CA GLU A 236 0.18 16.70 22.41
C GLU A 236 -0.15 15.41 23.19
N PHE A 237 0.19 14.24 22.63
CA PHE A 237 0.00 12.91 23.26
C PHE A 237 1.27 12.40 23.96
N GLY A 238 2.41 13.08 23.84
CA GLY A 238 3.69 12.67 24.43
C GLY A 238 4.29 11.41 23.80
N VAL A 239 4.14 11.24 22.47
CA VAL A 239 4.54 10.03 21.75
C VAL A 239 5.29 10.30 20.44
N ASP A 240 5.76 11.50 20.22
CA ASP A 240 6.46 11.90 18.98
C ASP A 240 7.85 11.24 18.82
N ASP A 241 8.42 10.72 19.88
CA ASP A 241 9.63 9.90 19.89
C ASP A 241 9.34 8.38 19.76
N ILE A 242 8.07 7.96 19.85
CA ILE A 242 7.63 6.55 19.86
C ILE A 242 6.93 6.17 18.57
N VAL A 243 6.10 7.06 18.03
CA VAL A 243 5.28 6.80 16.84
C VAL A 243 5.91 7.45 15.61
N PRO A 244 6.64 6.69 14.77
CA PRO A 244 7.28 7.25 13.58
C PRO A 244 6.26 7.64 12.52
N ILE A 245 6.57 8.70 11.76
CA ILE A 245 5.83 9.11 10.57
C ILE A 245 6.51 8.52 9.34
N ILE A 246 5.72 7.95 8.43
CA ILE A 246 6.15 7.43 7.13
C ILE A 246 5.52 8.33 6.06
N ALA A 247 6.32 9.07 5.30
CA ALA A 247 5.84 9.90 4.21
C ALA A 247 5.55 9.05 2.96
N ALA A 248 4.43 9.30 2.26
CA ALA A 248 4.03 8.57 1.06
C ALA A 248 3.47 9.50 -0.03
N GLY A 249 3.70 9.14 -1.28
CA GLY A 249 3.25 9.91 -2.46
C GLY A 249 4.36 10.77 -3.07
N GLY A 250 4.70 10.53 -4.33
CA GLY A 250 5.69 11.29 -5.10
C GLY A 250 7.16 11.04 -4.75
N ILE A 251 7.46 10.25 -3.74
CA ILE A 251 8.84 9.94 -3.30
C ILE A 251 9.45 8.90 -4.24
N ARG A 252 10.68 9.15 -4.76
CA ARG A 252 11.28 8.32 -5.81
C ARG A 252 12.82 8.31 -5.82
N SER A 253 13.45 9.12 -4.98
CA SER A 253 14.90 9.26 -4.94
C SER A 253 15.45 9.28 -3.52
N TYR A 254 16.77 9.11 -3.41
CA TYR A 254 17.50 9.33 -2.16
C TYR A 254 17.26 10.75 -1.61
N ASP A 255 17.29 11.77 -2.46
CA ASP A 255 17.12 13.16 -2.05
C ASP A 255 15.70 13.40 -1.51
N ASP A 256 14.68 12.78 -2.09
CA ASP A 256 13.31 12.85 -1.56
C ASP A 256 13.23 12.24 -0.15
N ILE A 257 13.81 11.05 0.07
CA ILE A 257 13.82 10.40 1.39
C ILE A 257 14.54 11.28 2.41
N ARG A 258 15.69 11.82 2.05
CA ARG A 258 16.46 12.71 2.88
C ARG A 258 15.68 13.99 3.22
N HIS A 259 14.97 14.54 2.25
CA HIS A 259 14.10 15.70 2.46
C HIS A 259 12.97 15.36 3.45
N MET A 260 12.27 14.23 3.27
CA MET A 260 11.23 13.79 4.22
C MET A 260 11.79 13.63 5.63
N GLN A 261 12.99 13.06 5.78
CA GLN A 261 13.64 12.94 7.08
C GLN A 261 13.99 14.31 7.68
N SER A 262 14.36 15.29 6.87
CA SER A 262 14.63 16.67 7.34
C SER A 262 13.38 17.37 7.87
N LEU A 263 12.19 17.00 7.40
CA LEU A 263 10.90 17.49 7.90
C LEU A 263 10.44 16.74 9.17
N GLY A 264 11.09 15.62 9.51
CA GLY A 264 10.80 14.81 10.69
C GLY A 264 10.08 13.48 10.43
N ALA A 265 9.90 13.06 9.17
CA ALA A 265 9.47 11.70 8.87
C ALA A 265 10.61 10.70 9.17
N ALA A 266 10.27 9.51 9.64
CA ALA A 266 11.25 8.46 9.92
C ALA A 266 11.57 7.60 8.68
N ALA A 267 10.64 7.50 7.73
CA ALA A 267 10.77 6.67 6.54
C ALA A 267 9.91 7.20 5.38
N ALA A 268 10.13 6.63 4.21
CA ALA A 268 9.34 6.88 3.01
C ALA A 268 8.64 5.61 2.51
N GLN A 269 7.37 5.73 2.09
CA GLN A 269 6.62 4.68 1.43
C GLN A 269 6.51 4.96 -0.06
N LEU A 270 6.88 3.98 -0.88
CA LEU A 270 6.83 4.04 -2.32
C LEU A 270 5.91 2.94 -2.89
N GLY A 271 5.09 3.29 -3.88
CA GLY A 271 4.23 2.34 -4.60
C GLY A 271 4.79 2.04 -5.99
N THR A 272 4.59 2.95 -6.94
CA THR A 272 4.86 2.73 -8.37
C THR A 272 6.30 2.30 -8.66
N ALA A 273 7.29 2.88 -7.97
CA ALA A 273 8.70 2.50 -8.14
C ALA A 273 8.93 0.99 -7.84
N PHE A 274 8.25 0.45 -6.84
CA PHE A 274 8.31 -0.99 -6.53
C PHE A 274 7.44 -1.83 -7.48
N ALA A 275 6.29 -1.34 -7.93
CA ALA A 275 5.42 -2.05 -8.87
C ALA A 275 6.12 -2.40 -10.19
N VAL A 276 7.09 -1.59 -10.61
CA VAL A 276 7.86 -1.77 -11.85
C VAL A 276 9.20 -2.48 -11.62
N THR A 277 9.42 -3.12 -10.46
CA THR A 277 10.62 -3.95 -10.26
C THR A 277 10.45 -5.34 -10.84
N ALA A 278 11.57 -6.06 -11.03
CA ALA A 278 11.57 -7.43 -11.53
C ALA A 278 10.71 -8.35 -10.67
N GLU A 279 10.75 -8.18 -9.34
CA GLU A 279 10.03 -8.99 -8.35
C GLU A 279 8.58 -8.53 -8.11
N GLY A 280 8.13 -7.41 -8.69
CA GLY A 280 6.71 -7.04 -8.69
C GLY A 280 5.86 -8.19 -9.22
N ASP A 281 4.75 -8.51 -8.55
CA ASP A 281 3.97 -9.73 -8.83
C ASP A 281 3.07 -9.62 -10.08
N ALA A 282 2.86 -8.40 -10.62
CA ALA A 282 2.08 -8.20 -11.84
C ALA A 282 2.85 -8.61 -13.11
N SER A 283 2.12 -8.81 -14.20
CA SER A 283 2.68 -9.23 -15.48
C SER A 283 3.75 -8.25 -16.03
N PRO A 284 4.69 -8.71 -16.87
CA PRO A 284 5.66 -7.82 -17.52
C PRO A 284 5.00 -6.65 -18.27
N ALA A 285 3.92 -6.89 -18.99
CA ALA A 285 3.18 -5.86 -19.72
C ALA A 285 2.57 -4.79 -18.79
N PHE A 286 2.13 -5.17 -17.57
CA PHE A 286 1.72 -4.20 -16.56
C PHE A 286 2.87 -3.24 -16.19
N LYS A 287 4.04 -3.80 -15.93
CA LYS A 287 5.24 -3.03 -15.55
C LYS A 287 5.67 -2.08 -16.66
N GLU A 288 5.66 -2.55 -17.91
CA GLU A 288 6.00 -1.75 -19.09
C GLU A 288 5.04 -0.58 -19.28
N ILE A 289 3.73 -0.78 -19.09
CA ILE A 289 2.72 0.28 -19.19
C ILE A 289 2.97 1.34 -18.11
N LEU A 290 3.23 0.93 -16.86
CA LEU A 290 3.51 1.89 -15.79
C LEU A 290 4.84 2.62 -16.01
N ALA A 291 5.88 1.90 -16.43
CA ALA A 291 7.20 2.47 -16.67
C ALA A 291 7.21 3.45 -17.87
N GLY A 292 6.43 3.15 -18.92
CA GLY A 292 6.32 3.98 -20.10
C GLY A 292 5.40 5.20 -19.98
N ALA A 293 4.53 5.25 -18.96
CA ALA A 293 3.59 6.34 -18.78
C ALA A 293 4.29 7.62 -18.26
N ARG A 294 3.92 8.78 -18.81
CA ARG A 294 4.42 10.10 -18.44
C ARG A 294 3.39 10.86 -17.60
N GLU A 295 3.73 12.01 -17.09
CA GLU A 295 2.85 12.83 -16.27
C GLU A 295 1.59 13.26 -17.02
N GLU A 296 1.71 13.64 -18.31
CA GLU A 296 0.58 13.97 -19.17
C GLU A 296 -0.38 12.80 -19.45
N ASP A 297 0.07 11.59 -19.21
CA ASP A 297 -0.76 10.38 -19.36
C ASP A 297 -1.60 10.08 -18.10
N MET A 298 -1.47 10.86 -17.03
CA MET A 298 -2.25 10.65 -15.81
C MET A 298 -3.62 11.32 -15.90
N VAL A 299 -4.62 10.67 -15.33
CA VAL A 299 -5.97 11.23 -15.18
C VAL A 299 -6.51 10.98 -13.78
N GLU A 300 -7.20 11.97 -13.26
CA GLU A 300 -7.89 11.95 -11.98
C GLU A 300 -9.40 11.81 -12.19
N PHE A 301 -10.04 10.98 -11.39
CA PHE A 301 -11.47 10.70 -11.53
C PHE A 301 -12.05 10.22 -10.20
N VAL A 302 -13.38 10.12 -10.11
CA VAL A 302 -14.05 9.54 -8.96
C VAL A 302 -14.29 8.05 -9.20
N SER A 303 -13.75 7.20 -8.35
CA SER A 303 -13.89 5.74 -8.43
C SER A 303 -15.28 5.26 -8.04
N VAL A 304 -15.53 3.96 -8.20
CA VAL A 304 -16.79 3.32 -7.78
C VAL A 304 -16.99 3.31 -6.27
N ALA A 305 -15.91 3.45 -5.50
CA ALA A 305 -15.95 3.59 -4.05
C ALA A 305 -16.29 5.03 -3.59
N GLY A 306 -16.45 5.96 -4.53
CA GLY A 306 -16.68 7.39 -4.22
C GLY A 306 -15.43 8.16 -3.82
N LEU A 307 -14.25 7.55 -3.94
CA LEU A 307 -12.97 8.17 -3.62
C LEU A 307 -12.34 8.76 -4.89
N PRO A 308 -11.68 9.92 -4.81
CA PRO A 308 -10.78 10.37 -5.85
C PRO A 308 -9.74 9.28 -6.17
N ALA A 309 -9.37 9.16 -7.44
CA ALA A 309 -8.39 8.17 -7.88
C ALA A 309 -7.55 8.71 -9.02
N ARG A 310 -6.30 8.23 -9.15
CA ARG A 310 -5.38 8.57 -10.24
C ARG A 310 -4.86 7.33 -10.93
N ALA A 311 -4.92 7.33 -12.28
CA ALA A 311 -4.50 6.22 -13.10
C ALA A 311 -3.90 6.69 -14.43
N VAL A 312 -3.24 5.77 -15.14
CA VAL A 312 -2.80 5.96 -16.53
C VAL A 312 -4.02 6.07 -17.44
N LYS A 313 -4.03 7.05 -18.33
CA LYS A 313 -5.07 7.33 -19.32
C LYS A 313 -5.02 6.28 -20.45
N THR A 314 -5.49 5.07 -20.14
CA THR A 314 -5.61 3.99 -21.13
C THR A 314 -6.78 4.23 -22.09
N PRO A 315 -6.85 3.55 -23.25
CA PRO A 315 -8.00 3.62 -24.16
C PRO A 315 -9.33 3.30 -23.46
N TRP A 316 -9.33 2.31 -22.54
CA TRP A 316 -10.52 2.01 -21.75
C TRP A 316 -10.93 3.17 -20.84
N LEU A 317 -9.99 3.75 -20.08
CA LEU A 317 -10.29 4.83 -19.16
C LEU A 317 -10.74 6.10 -19.89
N THR A 318 -10.11 6.42 -21.02
CA THR A 318 -10.54 7.52 -21.89
C THR A 318 -11.99 7.35 -22.34
N HIS A 319 -12.31 6.18 -22.88
CA HIS A 319 -13.67 5.89 -23.33
C HIS A 319 -14.70 5.84 -22.18
N TYR A 320 -14.29 5.37 -20.99
CA TYR A 320 -15.12 5.45 -19.81
C TYR A 320 -15.44 6.89 -19.42
N MET A 321 -14.44 7.77 -19.37
CA MET A 321 -14.60 9.18 -19.01
C MET A 321 -15.53 9.93 -19.96
N GLU A 322 -15.49 9.64 -21.26
CA GLU A 322 -16.41 10.20 -22.26
C GLU A 322 -17.88 9.79 -22.03
N LYS A 323 -18.12 8.71 -21.32
CA LYS A 323 -19.46 8.13 -21.08
C LYS A 323 -19.93 8.21 -19.66
N VAL A 324 -19.10 8.69 -18.74
CA VAL A 324 -19.38 8.63 -17.29
C VAL A 324 -20.72 9.26 -16.92
N GLU A 325 -21.05 10.41 -17.45
CA GLU A 325 -22.34 11.11 -17.17
C GLU A 325 -23.56 10.29 -17.63
N LYS A 326 -23.46 9.66 -18.83
CA LYS A 326 -24.54 8.79 -19.34
C LYS A 326 -24.68 7.51 -18.52
N LEU A 327 -23.57 6.97 -18.02
CA LEU A 327 -23.59 5.79 -17.15
C LEU A 327 -24.19 6.15 -15.78
N GLN A 328 -23.81 7.28 -15.22
CA GLN A 328 -24.34 7.81 -13.96
C GLN A 328 -25.83 8.10 -14.02
N ALA A 329 -26.31 8.71 -15.11
CA ALA A 329 -27.74 8.96 -15.31
C ALA A 329 -28.58 7.66 -15.34
N ARG A 330 -28.01 6.53 -15.73
CA ARG A 330 -28.66 5.21 -15.81
C ARG A 330 -28.23 4.24 -14.71
N ALA A 331 -27.55 4.71 -13.67
CA ALA A 331 -26.95 3.86 -12.65
C ALA A 331 -27.97 2.93 -11.98
N LYS A 332 -29.16 3.45 -11.61
CA LYS A 332 -30.22 2.65 -10.99
C LYS A 332 -30.76 1.54 -11.89
N GLU A 333 -30.90 1.81 -13.19
CA GLU A 333 -31.39 0.84 -14.17
C GLU A 333 -30.39 -0.30 -14.42
N LYS A 334 -29.10 -0.04 -14.23
CA LYS A 334 -28.00 -0.96 -14.51
C LYS A 334 -27.29 -1.46 -13.27
N ALA A 335 -27.88 -1.27 -12.11
CA ALA A 335 -27.30 -1.70 -10.84
C ALA A 335 -27.10 -3.21 -10.81
N GLN A 336 -25.82 -3.64 -10.80
CA GLN A 336 -25.47 -5.06 -10.73
C GLN A 336 -24.01 -5.27 -10.29
N CYS A 337 -23.74 -6.37 -9.61
CA CYS A 337 -22.40 -6.87 -9.40
C CYS A 337 -22.04 -7.90 -10.48
N ILE A 338 -21.03 -7.61 -11.31
CA ILE A 338 -20.62 -8.54 -12.40
C ILE A 338 -19.67 -9.64 -11.95
N LYS A 339 -19.06 -9.48 -10.77
CA LYS A 339 -18.15 -10.48 -10.18
C LYS A 339 -18.81 -11.40 -9.16
N TYR A 340 -20.08 -11.11 -8.84
CA TYR A 340 -20.91 -11.90 -7.92
C TYR A 340 -20.37 -12.02 -6.49
N PHE A 341 -19.55 -11.08 -6.05
CA PHE A 341 -19.17 -10.93 -4.64
C PHE A 341 -19.04 -9.45 -4.28
N ASP A 342 -19.26 -9.14 -3.01
CA ASP A 342 -19.30 -7.77 -2.52
C ASP A 342 -17.88 -7.32 -2.13
N CYS A 343 -17.04 -6.99 -3.11
CA CYS A 343 -15.65 -6.56 -2.85
C CYS A 343 -15.55 -5.26 -2.06
N LEU A 344 -16.52 -4.34 -2.20
CA LEU A 344 -16.57 -3.05 -1.52
C LEU A 344 -17.84 -2.93 -0.66
N ALA A 345 -17.75 -2.31 0.51
CA ALA A 345 -18.89 -1.97 1.36
C ALA A 345 -19.90 -1.07 0.61
N HIS A 346 -19.39 -0.11 -0.16
CA HIS A 346 -20.18 0.74 -1.06
C HIS A 346 -19.58 0.68 -2.47
N CYS A 347 -20.44 0.41 -3.47
CA CYS A 347 -20.01 0.27 -4.87
C CYS A 347 -21.00 1.00 -5.79
N GLY A 348 -20.56 2.02 -6.51
CA GLY A 348 -21.40 2.79 -7.41
C GLY A 348 -22.16 1.95 -8.43
N LEU A 349 -21.51 0.94 -9.01
CA LEU A 349 -22.11 0.05 -9.99
C LEU A 349 -23.14 -0.91 -9.36
N ARG A 350 -22.77 -1.60 -8.27
CA ARG A 350 -23.65 -2.57 -7.60
C ARG A 350 -24.87 -1.88 -6.99
N ASP A 351 -24.63 -0.76 -6.32
CA ASP A 351 -25.65 -0.06 -5.52
C ASP A 351 -26.48 0.94 -6.36
N GLY A 352 -26.14 1.11 -7.66
CA GLY A 352 -26.83 2.05 -8.54
C GLY A 352 -26.68 3.51 -8.15
N ASN A 353 -25.53 3.88 -7.54
CA ASN A 353 -25.26 5.24 -7.10
C ASN A 353 -24.67 6.08 -8.26
N GLY A 354 -25.53 6.90 -8.91
CA GLY A 354 -25.13 7.75 -10.03
C GLY A 354 -24.21 8.94 -9.69
N LYS A 355 -23.78 9.12 -8.43
CA LYS A 355 -22.87 10.19 -8.03
C LYS A 355 -21.40 9.79 -8.09
N VAL A 356 -21.10 8.51 -8.28
CA VAL A 356 -19.76 7.94 -8.27
C VAL A 356 -19.50 7.08 -9.50
N GLY A 357 -18.33 6.48 -9.62
CA GLY A 357 -17.95 5.67 -10.76
C GLY A 357 -18.91 4.51 -11.06
N GLN A 358 -19.03 4.15 -12.34
CA GLN A 358 -19.99 3.15 -12.86
C GLN A 358 -19.26 2.08 -13.67
N PHE A 359 -18.35 1.34 -13.01
CA PHE A 359 -17.61 0.21 -13.60
C PHE A 359 -17.24 -0.80 -12.50
N CYS A 360 -16.86 -2.00 -12.88
CA CYS A 360 -16.36 -2.98 -11.89
C CYS A 360 -14.85 -2.76 -11.69
N ILE A 361 -14.46 -2.19 -10.55
CA ILE A 361 -13.06 -1.87 -10.26
C ILE A 361 -12.21 -3.13 -10.16
N ASP A 362 -12.68 -4.15 -9.50
CA ASP A 362 -11.98 -5.43 -9.36
C ASP A 362 -11.69 -6.08 -10.73
N HIS A 363 -12.67 -6.07 -11.63
CA HIS A 363 -12.48 -6.56 -13.00
C HIS A 363 -11.41 -5.77 -13.75
N GLN A 364 -11.45 -4.44 -13.67
CA GLN A 364 -10.50 -3.58 -14.39
C GLN A 364 -9.08 -3.70 -13.82
N LEU A 365 -8.93 -3.83 -12.52
CA LEU A 365 -7.63 -4.05 -11.88
C LEU A 365 -7.09 -5.46 -12.19
N THR A 366 -7.94 -6.49 -12.24
CA THR A 366 -7.54 -7.83 -12.68
C THR A 366 -7.06 -7.85 -14.13
N LEU A 367 -7.70 -7.09 -15.04
CA LEU A 367 -7.24 -6.93 -16.41
C LEU A 367 -5.88 -6.18 -16.47
N ALA A 368 -5.71 -5.16 -15.66
CA ALA A 368 -4.43 -4.45 -15.56
C ALA A 368 -3.32 -5.37 -15.06
N TYR A 369 -3.54 -6.12 -13.98
CA TYR A 369 -2.60 -7.12 -13.47
C TYR A 369 -2.10 -8.07 -14.56
N LYS A 370 -3.00 -8.51 -15.46
CA LYS A 370 -2.69 -9.38 -16.61
C LYS A 370 -2.01 -8.66 -17.77
N GLY A 371 -1.87 -7.34 -17.71
CA GLY A 371 -1.25 -6.54 -18.78
C GLY A 371 -2.17 -6.20 -19.95
N GLU A 372 -3.51 -6.28 -19.77
CA GLU A 372 -4.49 -5.92 -20.79
C GLU A 372 -4.58 -4.39 -20.98
N GLY A 373 -3.56 -3.79 -21.61
CA GLY A 373 -3.36 -2.34 -21.70
C GLY A 373 -4.55 -1.54 -22.25
N ASN A 374 -5.29 -2.12 -23.19
CA ASN A 374 -6.46 -1.47 -23.79
C ASN A 374 -7.73 -1.55 -22.92
N LYS A 375 -7.75 -2.37 -21.88
CA LYS A 375 -8.94 -2.67 -21.08
C LYS A 375 -8.74 -2.44 -19.59
N GLY A 376 -7.51 -2.54 -19.08
CA GLY A 376 -7.21 -2.46 -17.66
C GLY A 376 -7.23 -1.04 -17.10
N LEU A 377 -7.42 -0.96 -15.78
CA LEU A 377 -7.23 0.26 -14.98
C LEU A 377 -5.87 0.19 -14.28
N PHE A 378 -4.94 1.04 -14.70
CA PHE A 378 -3.56 1.04 -14.21
C PHE A 378 -3.35 2.21 -13.26
N PHE A 379 -3.40 1.96 -11.97
CA PHE A 379 -3.10 2.96 -10.94
C PHE A 379 -1.62 3.31 -10.94
N ARG A 380 -1.30 4.59 -10.95
CA ARG A 380 0.06 5.11 -10.93
C ARG A 380 0.11 6.47 -10.25
N GLY A 381 1.15 6.70 -9.45
CA GLY A 381 1.50 8.03 -8.93
C GLY A 381 2.16 8.92 -9.99
N VAL A 382 2.30 10.20 -9.68
CA VAL A 382 2.94 11.17 -10.57
C VAL A 382 4.47 11.08 -10.57
N GLY A 383 5.08 11.69 -11.58
CA GLY A 383 6.51 11.91 -11.70
C GLY A 383 7.27 10.74 -12.35
N ASP A 384 8.55 10.99 -12.61
CA ASP A 384 9.47 10.06 -13.26
C ASP A 384 9.84 8.91 -12.32
N LEU A 385 10.11 7.75 -12.88
CA LEU A 385 10.57 6.58 -12.10
C LEU A 385 12.10 6.58 -11.97
N PRO A 386 12.66 5.98 -10.90
CA PRO A 386 14.10 5.99 -10.64
C PRO A 386 14.97 5.47 -11.79
N PHE A 387 14.43 4.54 -12.58
CA PHE A 387 15.13 3.94 -13.72
C PHE A 387 14.48 4.22 -15.06
N GLY A 388 13.61 5.23 -15.15
CA GLY A 388 12.83 5.51 -16.36
C GLY A 388 12.04 4.26 -16.79
N ASN A 389 12.22 3.81 -18.03
CA ASN A 389 11.53 2.64 -18.58
C ASN A 389 12.20 1.29 -18.25
N GLN A 390 13.31 1.28 -17.51
CA GLN A 390 14.02 0.05 -17.21
C GLN A 390 13.40 -0.67 -16.01
N ILE A 391 13.16 -1.98 -16.16
CA ILE A 391 12.73 -2.85 -15.07
C ILE A 391 13.99 -3.38 -14.38
N ARG A 392 14.18 -3.00 -13.12
CA ARG A 392 15.34 -3.39 -12.31
C ARG A 392 14.90 -4.18 -11.08
N SER A 393 15.86 -4.78 -10.37
CA SER A 393 15.56 -5.52 -9.15
C SER A 393 15.17 -4.61 -7.98
N VAL A 394 14.44 -5.16 -7.01
CA VAL A 394 14.16 -4.51 -5.72
C VAL A 394 15.46 -4.08 -5.04
N LYS A 395 16.51 -4.92 -5.11
CA LYS A 395 17.80 -4.59 -4.51
C LYS A 395 18.46 -3.40 -5.17
N ASP A 396 18.39 -3.27 -6.51
CA ASP A 396 18.91 -2.10 -7.22
C ASP A 396 18.15 -0.84 -6.80
N LEU A 397 16.81 -0.93 -6.73
CA LEU A 397 15.97 0.18 -6.28
C LEU A 397 16.32 0.61 -4.85
N MET A 398 16.40 -0.35 -3.91
CA MET A 398 16.79 -0.07 -2.53
C MET A 398 18.16 0.60 -2.46
N SER A 399 19.15 0.11 -3.23
CA SER A 399 20.50 0.68 -3.26
C SER A 399 20.48 2.14 -3.72
N THR A 400 19.72 2.45 -4.79
CA THR A 400 19.59 3.81 -5.33
C THR A 400 18.86 4.76 -4.37
N LEU A 401 17.91 4.25 -3.60
CA LEU A 401 17.16 5.03 -2.60
C LEU A 401 17.94 5.30 -1.32
N LEU A 402 19.00 4.52 -1.03
CA LEU A 402 19.79 4.68 0.19
C LEU A 402 20.95 5.65 0.05
N MET A 403 21.44 5.87 -1.17
CA MET A 403 22.60 6.74 -1.40
C MET A 403 22.54 7.33 -2.82
N ALA A 404 22.93 8.61 -2.96
CA ALA A 404 23.13 9.22 -4.26
C ALA A 404 24.27 8.54 -5.05
N ASN A 405 24.15 8.47 -6.37
CA ASN A 405 25.18 8.00 -7.29
C ASN A 405 25.68 6.55 -7.07
N VAL A 406 24.78 5.63 -6.73
CA VAL A 406 25.10 4.20 -6.66
C VAL A 406 25.44 3.66 -8.04
N THR A 407 26.60 3.02 -8.17
CA THR A 407 26.95 2.27 -9.38
C THR A 407 26.20 0.93 -9.37
N LEU A 408 25.23 0.80 -10.27
CA LEU A 408 24.46 -0.45 -10.42
C LEU A 408 25.22 -1.46 -11.27
N SER A 409 25.10 -2.74 -10.95
CA SER A 409 25.64 -3.81 -11.79
C SER A 409 24.96 -3.81 -13.16
N PRO A 410 25.70 -4.15 -14.25
CA PRO A 410 25.09 -4.36 -15.56
C PRO A 410 23.96 -5.40 -15.47
N GLN A 411 22.90 -5.20 -16.23
CA GLN A 411 21.87 -6.23 -16.37
C GLN A 411 22.45 -7.41 -17.14
N THR A 412 22.41 -8.60 -16.55
CA THR A 412 22.74 -9.87 -17.23
C THR A 412 21.53 -10.41 -17.98
#